data_de5fa951f17251d3e59cfc562628efe3
#
_entry.id   de5fa951f17251d3e59cfc562628efe3
#
_cell.length_a   1.000
_cell.length_b   1.000
_cell.length_c   1.000
_cell.angle_alpha   90.00
_cell.angle_beta   90.00
_cell.angle_gamma   90.00
#
_symmetry.space_group_name_H-M   'P 1'
#
loop_
_entity.id
_entity.type
_entity.pdbx_description
1 polymer ?
#
loop_
_entity_poly.entity_id
_entity_poly.type
_entity_poly.pdbx_seq_one_letter_code
_entity_poly.pdbx_strand_id
1 'polypeptide(L)'
;MKVSGFTFVRNGTLLGYPFIESIRSVLPICDEFVVAVARGDDDTPERLRALAREEPKLRSIETQWNESMTDRGYVYAQQKMIAQFNCVGDWAFYLEGDEVVHESDLPAIRAAMERHADNPGVEALVFDYYHFFGGTEWIAVSPGWYRRAPRIIRNSIRNYSPDGLFFVVMDHNKRGRYPYATLAGAHIYHYGHARRQDRMREKIQRVSRYWGHAPPAFNSYTIDPQALRRFEGTHPAIMRDWLAREAETSFVPDPGHSPTRRERKHRWLMSLERAFGWELSKRHYRIVKGA
;
A
#
# COMPACT_ATOMS: atom_id res chain seq x y z
N MET A 1 -10.28 12.07 -19.50
CA MET A 1 -10.08 11.20 -18.31
C MET A 1 -9.39 12.01 -17.23
N LYS A 2 -9.98 12.02 -16.02
CA LYS A 2 -9.43 12.66 -14.81
C LYS A 2 -9.02 11.59 -13.80
N VAL A 3 -7.96 11.85 -13.05
CA VAL A 3 -7.40 10.93 -12.05
C VAL A 3 -7.34 11.62 -10.70
N SER A 4 -7.99 11.03 -9.69
CA SER A 4 -7.87 11.46 -8.30
C SER A 4 -6.92 10.53 -7.57
N GLY A 5 -5.79 11.04 -7.08
CA GLY A 5 -5.01 10.34 -6.07
C GLY A 5 -5.68 10.45 -4.71
N PHE A 6 -5.51 9.45 -3.83
CA PHE A 6 -6.01 9.57 -2.46
C PHE A 6 -5.28 8.68 -1.47
N THR A 7 -5.26 9.14 -0.23
CA THR A 7 -4.71 8.40 0.91
C THR A 7 -5.38 8.84 2.22
N PHE A 8 -5.06 8.13 3.30
CA PHE A 8 -5.31 8.62 4.64
C PHE A 8 -4.03 8.50 5.48
N VAL A 9 -3.82 9.44 6.39
CA VAL A 9 -2.61 9.48 7.22
C VAL A 9 -2.95 9.91 8.65
N ARG A 10 -2.32 9.24 9.61
CA ARG A 10 -2.25 9.64 11.03
C ARG A 10 -0.90 9.23 11.59
N ASN A 11 -0.27 10.09 12.36
CA ASN A 11 1.05 9.83 12.96
C ASN A 11 2.12 9.45 11.94
N GLY A 12 2.08 10.05 10.74
CA GLY A 12 2.98 9.70 9.65
C GLY A 12 4.45 10.00 9.97
N THR A 13 4.72 11.13 10.62
CA THR A 13 6.07 11.51 11.06
C THR A 13 6.54 10.63 12.22
N LEU A 14 5.71 10.43 13.22
CA LEU A 14 6.03 9.61 14.39
C LEU A 14 6.34 8.17 13.99
N LEU A 15 5.61 7.62 13.04
CA LEU A 15 5.77 6.25 12.57
C LEU A 15 6.77 6.11 11.42
N GLY A 16 7.43 7.21 11.01
CA GLY A 16 8.41 7.23 9.93
C GLY A 16 7.84 6.83 8.57
N TYR A 17 6.59 7.18 8.26
CA TYR A 17 6.02 6.94 6.94
C TYR A 17 6.56 7.92 5.90
N PRO A 18 6.90 7.48 4.67
CA PRO A 18 7.23 8.36 3.55
C PRO A 18 5.96 8.95 2.90
N PHE A 19 5.02 9.47 3.70
CA PHE A 19 3.70 9.89 3.20
C PHE A 19 3.76 11.10 2.26
N ILE A 20 4.73 11.98 2.45
CA ILE A 20 4.96 13.10 1.52
C ILE A 20 5.50 12.59 0.19
N GLU A 21 6.49 11.70 0.25
CA GLU A 21 7.10 11.04 -0.90
C GLU A 21 6.05 10.17 -1.64
N SER A 22 5.21 9.46 -0.89
CA SER A 22 4.08 8.69 -1.43
C SER A 22 3.15 9.55 -2.27
N ILE A 23 2.67 10.66 -1.71
CA ILE A 23 1.79 11.60 -2.41
C ILE A 23 2.47 12.16 -3.66
N ARG A 24 3.68 12.70 -3.51
CA ARG A 24 4.43 13.32 -4.60
C ARG A 24 4.77 12.34 -5.72
N SER A 25 4.91 11.06 -5.43
CA SER A 25 5.28 10.05 -6.43
C SER A 25 4.24 9.90 -7.54
N VAL A 26 2.97 10.21 -7.28
CA VAL A 26 1.87 10.07 -8.27
C VAL A 26 1.20 11.39 -8.67
N LEU A 27 1.52 12.49 -7.99
CA LEU A 27 1.00 13.82 -8.34
C LEU A 27 1.16 14.20 -9.83
N PRO A 28 2.26 13.84 -10.54
CA PRO A 28 2.41 14.17 -11.96
C PRO A 28 1.30 13.60 -12.85
N ILE A 29 0.70 12.47 -12.47
CA ILE A 29 -0.37 11.83 -13.26
C ILE A 29 -1.76 12.00 -12.66
N CYS A 30 -1.89 12.71 -11.53
CA CYS A 30 -3.16 13.03 -10.90
C CYS A 30 -3.61 14.45 -11.24
N ASP A 31 -4.92 14.64 -11.41
CA ASP A 31 -5.56 15.95 -11.56
C ASP A 31 -5.90 16.59 -10.20
N GLU A 32 -6.15 15.76 -9.19
CA GLU A 32 -6.27 16.13 -7.78
C GLU A 32 -5.68 15.04 -6.88
N PHE A 33 -5.39 15.39 -5.63
CA PHE A 33 -5.03 14.41 -4.59
C PHE A 33 -5.77 14.72 -3.29
N VAL A 34 -6.50 13.73 -2.75
CA VAL A 34 -7.32 13.87 -1.55
C VAL A 34 -6.69 13.13 -0.38
N VAL A 35 -6.44 13.81 0.73
CA VAL A 35 -5.88 13.20 1.94
C VAL A 35 -6.87 13.31 3.09
N ALA A 36 -7.33 12.18 3.64
CA ALA A 36 -7.99 12.15 4.94
C ALA A 36 -6.90 12.18 6.03
N VAL A 37 -6.75 13.31 6.69
CA VAL A 37 -5.74 13.48 7.74
C VAL A 37 -6.40 13.56 9.10
N ALA A 38 -5.98 12.68 10.01
CA ALA A 38 -6.44 12.73 11.39
C ALA A 38 -5.38 13.36 12.29
N ARG A 39 -5.83 14.15 13.26
CA ARG A 39 -4.97 14.63 14.34
C ARG A 39 -4.40 13.44 15.10
N GLY A 40 -3.09 13.46 15.30
CA GLY A 40 -2.32 12.47 16.03
C GLY A 40 -1.45 13.12 17.09
N ASP A 41 -0.33 12.48 17.40
CA ASP A 41 0.64 12.90 18.42
C ASP A 41 1.90 13.50 17.76
N ASP A 42 1.80 13.94 16.50
CA ASP A 42 2.91 14.48 15.71
C ASP A 42 2.47 15.61 14.77
N ASP A 43 3.42 16.12 13.98
CA ASP A 43 3.24 17.23 13.05
C ASP A 43 2.70 16.84 11.66
N THR A 44 2.15 15.64 11.51
CA THR A 44 1.60 15.15 10.22
C THR A 44 0.61 16.12 9.57
N PRO A 45 -0.38 16.70 10.30
CA PRO A 45 -1.31 17.66 9.71
C PRO A 45 -0.62 18.95 9.22
N GLU A 46 0.38 19.45 9.97
CA GLU A 46 1.14 20.65 9.64
C GLU A 46 1.95 20.43 8.36
N ARG A 47 2.60 19.29 8.23
CA ARG A 47 3.37 18.91 7.03
C ARG A 47 2.48 18.77 5.80
N LEU A 48 1.29 18.19 5.95
CA LEU A 48 0.32 18.12 4.85
C LEU A 48 -0.23 19.49 4.46
N ARG A 49 -0.47 20.39 5.43
CA ARG A 49 -0.84 21.78 5.14
C ARG A 49 0.29 22.54 4.43
N ALA A 50 1.55 22.27 4.79
CA ALA A 50 2.71 22.84 4.08
C ALA A 50 2.75 22.33 2.63
N LEU A 51 2.61 21.02 2.43
CA LEU A 51 2.56 20.42 1.10
C LEU A 51 1.40 20.98 0.25
N ALA A 52 0.22 21.20 0.83
CA ALA A 52 -0.93 21.75 0.11
C ALA A 52 -0.74 23.21 -0.34
N ARG A 53 0.18 23.96 0.29
CA ARG A 53 0.58 25.31 -0.19
C ARG A 53 1.49 25.25 -1.40
N GLU A 54 2.28 24.19 -1.52
CA GLU A 54 3.21 23.96 -2.64
C GLU A 54 2.53 23.28 -3.83
N GLU A 55 1.54 22.44 -3.54
CA GLU A 55 0.87 21.58 -4.52
C GLU A 55 -0.65 21.88 -4.58
N PRO A 56 -1.07 22.75 -5.50
CA PRO A 56 -2.50 23.16 -5.59
C PRO A 56 -3.49 22.02 -5.86
N LYS A 57 -3.01 20.87 -6.36
CA LYS A 57 -3.80 19.68 -6.57
C LYS A 57 -4.15 18.95 -5.25
N LEU A 58 -3.45 19.25 -4.16
CA LEU A 58 -3.62 18.57 -2.89
C LEU A 58 -4.73 19.21 -2.06
N ARG A 59 -5.68 18.37 -1.62
CA ARG A 59 -6.77 18.76 -0.72
C ARG A 59 -6.80 17.85 0.50
N SER A 60 -6.70 18.44 1.69
CA SER A 60 -6.80 17.72 2.96
C SER A 60 -8.20 17.80 3.53
N ILE A 61 -8.68 16.69 4.08
CA ILE A 61 -9.93 16.58 4.86
C ILE A 61 -9.53 16.20 6.27
N GLU A 62 -9.76 17.09 7.22
CA GLU A 62 -9.52 16.78 8.63
C GLU A 62 -10.54 15.77 9.14
N THR A 63 -10.05 14.70 9.77
CA THR A 63 -10.88 13.59 10.28
C THR A 63 -10.56 13.29 11.74
N GLN A 64 -11.47 12.57 12.38
CA GLN A 64 -11.27 12.04 13.72
C GLN A 64 -11.42 10.53 13.69
N TRP A 65 -10.49 9.82 14.32
CA TRP A 65 -10.60 8.38 14.48
C TRP A 65 -11.42 8.03 15.71
N ASN A 66 -12.31 7.06 15.56
CA ASN A 66 -12.95 6.45 16.71
C ASN A 66 -11.98 5.44 17.35
N GLU A 67 -11.38 5.82 18.46
CA GLU A 67 -10.36 5.02 19.17
C GLU A 67 -10.88 3.70 19.73
N SER A 68 -12.20 3.57 19.89
CA SER A 68 -12.83 2.31 20.34
C SER A 68 -13.03 1.31 19.21
N MET A 69 -12.80 1.72 17.94
CA MET A 69 -12.98 0.88 16.77
C MET A 69 -11.72 0.05 16.51
N THR A 70 -11.63 -1.07 17.20
CA THR A 70 -10.45 -1.94 17.24
C THR A 70 -10.64 -3.28 16.52
N ASP A 71 -11.65 -3.40 15.65
CA ASP A 71 -11.93 -4.63 14.93
C ASP A 71 -11.41 -4.58 13.49
N ARG A 72 -10.52 -5.51 13.16
CA ARG A 72 -10.07 -5.87 11.80
C ARG A 72 -9.76 -4.69 10.88
N GLY A 73 -9.18 -3.64 11.41
CA GLY A 73 -8.80 -2.47 10.62
C GLY A 73 -9.97 -1.61 10.14
N TYR A 74 -11.16 -1.74 10.73
CA TYR A 74 -12.35 -1.01 10.25
C TYR A 74 -12.20 0.51 10.31
N VAL A 75 -11.45 1.05 11.26
CA VAL A 75 -11.13 2.48 11.29
C VAL A 75 -10.33 2.92 10.06
N TYR A 76 -9.43 2.08 9.55
CA TYR A 76 -8.69 2.33 8.30
C TYR A 76 -9.64 2.35 7.10
N ALA A 77 -10.61 1.41 7.08
CA ALA A 77 -11.65 1.39 6.05
C ALA A 77 -12.42 2.71 6.00
N GLN A 78 -12.86 3.22 7.15
CA GLN A 78 -13.56 4.50 7.22
C GLN A 78 -12.72 5.65 6.68
N GLN A 79 -11.46 5.77 7.11
CA GLN A 79 -10.58 6.85 6.68
C GLN A 79 -10.28 6.79 5.18
N LYS A 80 -10.03 5.59 4.65
CA LYS A 80 -9.87 5.36 3.22
C LYS A 80 -11.11 5.79 2.45
N MET A 81 -12.31 5.42 2.92
CA MET A 81 -13.56 5.76 2.26
C MET A 81 -13.88 7.26 2.34
N ILE A 82 -13.53 7.94 3.43
CA ILE A 82 -13.67 9.40 3.53
C ILE A 82 -12.84 10.08 2.43
N ALA A 83 -11.59 9.67 2.25
CA ALA A 83 -10.76 10.22 1.17
C ALA A 83 -11.33 9.89 -0.21
N GLN A 84 -11.67 8.62 -0.46
CA GLN A 84 -12.14 8.15 -1.76
C GLN A 84 -13.45 8.81 -2.19
N PHE A 85 -14.44 8.93 -1.30
CA PHE A 85 -15.74 9.53 -1.62
C PHE A 85 -15.67 11.03 -1.93
N ASN A 86 -14.55 11.66 -1.64
CA ASN A 86 -14.28 13.03 -2.01
C ASN A 86 -13.47 13.15 -3.33
N CYS A 87 -13.14 12.04 -3.97
CA CYS A 87 -12.51 12.02 -5.28
C CYS A 87 -13.55 12.28 -6.37
N VAL A 88 -13.22 13.12 -7.36
CA VAL A 88 -14.10 13.48 -8.49
C VAL A 88 -13.59 13.01 -9.85
N GLY A 89 -12.41 12.38 -9.91
CA GLY A 89 -11.85 11.79 -11.13
C GLY A 89 -12.57 10.55 -11.60
N ASP A 90 -12.35 10.15 -12.84
CA ASP A 90 -12.86 8.91 -13.43
C ASP A 90 -12.21 7.66 -12.77
N TRP A 91 -10.92 7.79 -12.45
CA TRP A 91 -10.13 6.82 -11.72
C TRP A 91 -9.70 7.36 -10.37
N ALA A 92 -9.78 6.53 -9.33
CA ALA A 92 -9.29 6.80 -8.00
C ALA A 92 -8.03 5.96 -7.71
N PHE A 93 -6.89 6.61 -7.52
CA PHE A 93 -5.59 5.99 -7.26
C PHE A 93 -5.26 6.06 -5.78
N TYR A 94 -5.34 4.93 -5.10
CA TYR A 94 -5.02 4.79 -3.68
C TYR A 94 -3.56 4.44 -3.47
N LEU A 95 -2.91 5.12 -2.54
CA LEU A 95 -1.63 4.69 -1.96
C LEU A 95 -1.71 4.70 -0.44
N GLU A 96 -1.11 3.71 0.20
CA GLU A 96 -0.84 3.76 1.63
C GLU A 96 0.32 4.71 1.91
N GLY A 97 0.41 5.28 3.11
CA GLY A 97 1.44 6.27 3.43
C GLY A 97 2.89 5.75 3.38
N ASP A 98 3.08 4.43 3.21
CA ASP A 98 4.38 3.77 3.03
C ASP A 98 4.54 3.07 1.67
N GLU A 99 3.69 3.44 0.71
CA GLU A 99 3.74 2.99 -0.69
C GLU A 99 4.18 4.15 -1.60
N VAL A 100 5.08 3.87 -2.51
CA VAL A 100 5.64 4.85 -3.47
C VAL A 100 5.69 4.23 -4.86
N VAL A 101 5.45 5.05 -5.88
CA VAL A 101 5.58 4.67 -7.29
C VAL A 101 6.90 5.19 -7.84
N HIS A 102 7.59 4.40 -8.64
CA HIS A 102 8.80 4.83 -9.33
C HIS A 102 8.43 5.75 -10.50
N GLU A 103 9.18 6.83 -10.69
CA GLU A 103 8.93 7.82 -11.74
C GLU A 103 8.92 7.23 -13.15
N SER A 104 9.71 6.18 -13.40
CA SER A 104 9.72 5.46 -14.68
C SER A 104 8.42 4.74 -15.01
N ASP A 105 7.61 4.43 -14.01
CA ASP A 105 6.37 3.66 -14.17
C ASP A 105 5.16 4.57 -14.49
N LEU A 106 5.27 5.88 -14.25
CA LEU A 106 4.16 6.83 -14.43
C LEU A 106 3.56 6.82 -15.85
N PRO A 107 4.36 6.78 -16.93
CA PRO A 107 3.79 6.70 -18.30
C PRO A 107 2.99 5.42 -18.53
N ALA A 108 3.46 4.28 -18.04
CA ALA A 108 2.76 2.99 -18.18
C ALA A 108 1.43 2.98 -17.42
N ILE A 109 1.41 3.54 -16.20
CA ILE A 109 0.20 3.69 -15.38
C ILE A 109 -0.83 4.56 -16.10
N ARG A 110 -0.39 5.72 -16.61
CA ARG A 110 -1.27 6.63 -17.36
C ARG A 110 -1.86 5.97 -18.60
N ALA A 111 -1.02 5.30 -19.39
CA ALA A 111 -1.44 4.57 -20.58
C ALA A 111 -2.41 3.42 -20.26
N ALA A 112 -2.24 2.72 -19.13
CA ALA A 112 -3.16 1.68 -18.71
C ALA A 112 -4.56 2.24 -18.35
N MET A 113 -4.62 3.37 -17.64
CA MET A 113 -5.90 4.05 -17.36
C MET A 113 -6.61 4.52 -18.63
N GLU A 114 -5.86 5.11 -19.58
CA GLU A 114 -6.39 5.59 -20.87
C GLU A 114 -6.90 4.44 -21.73
N ARG A 115 -6.14 3.36 -21.86
CA ARG A 115 -6.53 2.16 -22.62
C ARG A 115 -7.87 1.59 -22.17
N HIS A 116 -8.14 1.65 -20.88
CA HIS A 116 -9.36 1.05 -20.32
C HIS A 116 -10.42 2.10 -19.94
N ALA A 117 -10.25 3.38 -20.32
CA ALA A 117 -11.19 4.45 -19.97
C ALA A 117 -12.63 4.09 -20.34
N ASP A 118 -12.86 3.59 -21.56
CA ASP A 118 -14.17 3.27 -22.11
C ASP A 118 -14.55 1.77 -21.96
N ASN A 119 -13.72 0.97 -21.25
CA ASN A 119 -14.04 -0.45 -21.03
C ASN A 119 -14.62 -0.69 -19.63
N PRO A 120 -15.96 -0.76 -19.47
CA PRO A 120 -16.60 -0.94 -18.16
C PRO A 120 -16.32 -2.33 -17.54
N GLY A 121 -15.82 -3.29 -18.33
CA GLY A 121 -15.42 -4.60 -17.83
C GLY A 121 -14.13 -4.56 -17.00
N VAL A 122 -13.33 -3.49 -17.11
CA VAL A 122 -12.14 -3.27 -16.28
C VAL A 122 -12.49 -2.26 -15.18
N GLU A 123 -12.61 -2.76 -13.97
CA GLU A 123 -13.02 -1.98 -12.79
C GLU A 123 -11.81 -1.44 -12.01
N ALA A 124 -10.67 -2.13 -12.10
CA ALA A 124 -9.46 -1.76 -11.35
C ALA A 124 -8.17 -2.08 -12.13
N LEU A 125 -7.07 -1.41 -11.74
CA LEU A 125 -5.73 -1.72 -12.20
C LEU A 125 -4.89 -2.27 -11.04
N VAL A 126 -4.19 -3.36 -11.30
CA VAL A 126 -3.40 -4.15 -10.35
C VAL A 126 -1.92 -3.88 -10.57
N PHE A 127 -1.22 -3.65 -9.49
CA PHE A 127 0.21 -3.40 -9.45
C PHE A 127 0.95 -4.61 -8.91
N ASP A 128 2.14 -4.89 -9.44
CA ASP A 128 3.12 -5.75 -8.81
C ASP A 128 3.73 -5.06 -7.58
N TYR A 129 4.30 -5.82 -6.63
CA TYR A 129 4.78 -5.28 -5.36
C TYR A 129 6.22 -5.64 -5.07
N TYR A 130 6.98 -4.66 -4.61
CA TYR A 130 8.22 -4.84 -3.86
C TYR A 130 7.96 -4.56 -2.38
N HIS A 131 7.80 -5.60 -1.57
CA HIS A 131 7.67 -5.46 -0.13
C HIS A 131 9.06 -5.44 0.51
N PHE A 132 9.59 -4.27 0.77
CA PHE A 132 10.90 -4.14 1.44
C PHE A 132 10.81 -4.59 2.89
N PHE A 133 11.80 -5.36 3.33
CA PHE A 133 11.83 -5.95 4.68
C PHE A 133 13.21 -5.83 5.32
N GLY A 134 13.24 -5.31 6.55
CA GLY A 134 14.46 -5.15 7.33
C GLY A 134 15.44 -4.11 6.77
N GLY A 135 15.03 -3.36 5.74
CA GLY A 135 15.84 -2.40 5.03
C GLY A 135 15.41 -2.26 3.58
N THR A 136 16.28 -1.72 2.75
CA THR A 136 16.01 -1.40 1.35
C THR A 136 16.60 -2.41 0.36
N GLU A 137 17.47 -3.31 0.83
CA GLU A 137 18.15 -4.29 -0.03
C GLU A 137 17.36 -5.59 -0.23
N TRP A 138 16.37 -5.86 0.62
CA TRP A 138 15.66 -7.13 0.62
C TRP A 138 14.17 -6.94 0.41
N ILE A 139 13.59 -7.79 -0.45
CA ILE A 139 12.14 -7.87 -0.67
C ILE A 139 11.60 -9.23 -0.25
N ALA A 140 10.45 -9.19 0.41
CA ALA A 140 9.73 -10.39 0.85
C ALA A 140 8.94 -10.99 -0.32
N VAL A 141 9.21 -12.28 -0.62
CA VAL A 141 8.67 -12.99 -1.80
C VAL A 141 7.86 -14.24 -1.46
N SER A 142 7.68 -14.58 -0.18
CA SER A 142 6.88 -15.74 0.18
C SER A 142 5.38 -15.52 -0.04
N PRO A 143 4.55 -16.57 -0.18
CA PRO A 143 3.10 -16.46 -0.36
C PRO A 143 2.35 -15.82 0.81
N GLY A 144 3.03 -15.56 1.92
CA GLY A 144 2.50 -14.76 3.03
C GLY A 144 2.33 -13.28 2.70
N TRP A 145 3.02 -12.81 1.65
CA TRP A 145 2.95 -11.46 1.13
C TRP A 145 2.16 -11.48 -0.19
N TYR A 146 1.17 -10.60 -0.33
CA TYR A 146 0.49 -10.45 -1.61
C TYR A 146 1.48 -9.86 -2.63
N ARG A 147 1.60 -10.50 -3.79
CA ARG A 147 2.51 -10.05 -4.84
C ARG A 147 1.90 -8.97 -5.70
N ARG A 148 0.58 -8.88 -5.67
CA ARG A 148 -0.21 -7.94 -6.45
C ARG A 148 -1.40 -7.44 -5.68
N ALA A 149 -1.72 -6.15 -5.86
CA ALA A 149 -2.94 -5.57 -5.32
C ALA A 149 -3.50 -4.50 -6.25
N PRO A 150 -4.84 -4.33 -6.31
CA PRO A 150 -5.45 -3.20 -6.98
C PRO A 150 -5.13 -1.92 -6.19
N ARG A 151 -4.63 -0.90 -6.89
CA ARG A 151 -4.39 0.43 -6.32
C ARG A 151 -5.15 1.53 -7.07
N ILE A 152 -5.60 1.25 -8.30
CA ILE A 152 -6.48 2.15 -9.04
C ILE A 152 -7.83 1.45 -9.21
N ILE A 153 -8.91 2.19 -8.97
CA ILE A 153 -10.29 1.71 -9.14
C ILE A 153 -11.13 2.76 -9.86
N ARG A 154 -12.12 2.33 -10.66
CA ARG A 154 -13.12 3.24 -11.23
C ARG A 154 -13.89 3.91 -10.11
N ASN A 155 -13.96 5.24 -10.17
CA ASN A 155 -14.63 6.02 -9.14
C ASN A 155 -16.16 6.01 -9.30
N SER A 156 -16.65 5.70 -10.50
CA SER A 156 -18.08 5.68 -10.83
C SER A 156 -18.81 4.41 -10.38
N ILE A 157 -18.11 3.38 -9.90
CA ILE A 157 -18.73 2.12 -9.45
C ILE A 157 -18.92 2.07 -7.95
N ARG A 158 -19.93 1.34 -7.50
CA ARG A 158 -20.18 1.14 -6.06
C ARG A 158 -19.11 0.23 -5.47
N ASN A 159 -18.14 0.81 -4.82
CA ASN A 159 -17.09 0.09 -4.13
C ASN A 159 -16.90 0.58 -2.71
N TYR A 160 -16.30 -0.24 -1.87
CA TYR A 160 -15.90 0.09 -0.51
C TYR A 160 -14.67 -0.69 -0.11
N SER A 161 -14.05 -0.29 0.98
CA SER A 161 -12.96 -1.04 1.60
C SER A 161 -13.43 -1.61 2.95
N PRO A 162 -13.31 -2.91 3.21
CA PRO A 162 -13.73 -3.49 4.49
C PRO A 162 -12.74 -3.26 5.63
N ASP A 163 -11.45 -3.09 5.32
CA ASP A 163 -10.34 -3.05 6.28
C ASP A 163 -9.25 -2.02 5.94
N GLY A 164 -9.47 -1.18 4.93
CA GLY A 164 -8.50 -0.20 4.46
C GLY A 164 -7.48 -0.72 3.45
N LEU A 165 -7.29 -2.04 3.31
CA LEU A 165 -6.23 -2.62 2.47
C LEU A 165 -6.64 -2.81 1.02
N PHE A 166 -7.84 -3.29 0.74
CA PHE A 166 -8.29 -3.63 -0.60
C PHE A 166 -9.67 -3.08 -0.92
N PHE A 167 -10.13 -3.29 -2.16
CA PHE A 167 -11.45 -2.85 -2.62
C PHE A 167 -12.40 -4.03 -2.77
N VAL A 168 -13.66 -3.77 -2.45
CA VAL A 168 -14.79 -4.66 -2.71
C VAL A 168 -15.81 -3.91 -3.55
N VAL A 169 -16.23 -4.47 -4.67
CA VAL A 169 -17.27 -3.92 -5.53
C VAL A 169 -18.60 -4.53 -5.14
N MET A 170 -19.61 -3.69 -5.02
CA MET A 170 -20.98 -4.11 -4.73
C MET A 170 -21.73 -4.38 -6.03
N ASP A 171 -22.17 -5.61 -6.24
CA ASP A 171 -23.04 -5.96 -7.36
C ASP A 171 -24.48 -5.44 -7.14
N HIS A 172 -25.38 -5.69 -8.12
CA HIS A 172 -26.78 -5.26 -8.04
C HIS A 172 -27.55 -5.93 -6.88
N ASN A 173 -27.13 -7.11 -6.42
CA ASN A 173 -27.71 -7.85 -5.28
C ASN A 173 -27.19 -7.39 -3.92
N LYS A 174 -26.40 -6.30 -3.86
CA LYS A 174 -25.70 -5.81 -2.68
C LYS A 174 -24.69 -6.82 -2.10
N ARG A 175 -24.25 -7.81 -2.89
CA ARG A 175 -23.17 -8.72 -2.51
C ARG A 175 -21.83 -8.12 -2.89
N GLY A 176 -20.87 -8.19 -1.98
CA GLY A 176 -19.52 -7.76 -2.23
C GLY A 176 -18.74 -8.83 -3.01
N ARG A 177 -17.92 -8.38 -3.95
CA ARG A 177 -16.94 -9.20 -4.68
C ARG A 177 -15.66 -8.43 -4.91
N TYR A 178 -14.59 -9.13 -5.22
CA TYR A 178 -13.38 -8.46 -5.69
C TYR A 178 -13.57 -7.84 -7.08
N PRO A 179 -12.89 -6.69 -7.36
CA PRO A 179 -13.01 -6.01 -8.64
C PRO A 179 -12.48 -6.86 -9.81
N TYR A 180 -13.08 -6.70 -10.97
CA TYR A 180 -12.52 -7.16 -12.24
C TYR A 180 -11.38 -6.21 -12.64
N ALA A 181 -10.19 -6.76 -12.90
CA ALA A 181 -8.99 -5.96 -13.02
C ALA A 181 -8.04 -6.45 -14.12
N THR A 182 -7.22 -5.54 -14.61
CA THR A 182 -6.07 -5.82 -15.46
C THR A 182 -4.78 -5.30 -14.81
N LEU A 183 -3.62 -5.63 -15.38
CA LEU A 183 -2.33 -5.18 -14.87
C LEU A 183 -2.08 -3.72 -15.25
N ALA A 184 -1.55 -2.94 -14.31
CA ALA A 184 -1.09 -1.58 -14.56
C ALA A 184 0.25 -1.54 -15.33
N GLY A 185 1.00 -2.64 -15.33
CA GLY A 185 2.35 -2.70 -15.90
C GLY A 185 3.39 -1.91 -15.07
N ALA A 186 3.17 -1.81 -13.77
CA ALA A 186 3.95 -0.99 -12.86
C ALA A 186 4.05 -1.64 -11.48
N HIS A 187 4.98 -1.14 -10.65
CA HIS A 187 5.24 -1.65 -9.31
C HIS A 187 4.88 -0.64 -8.22
N ILE A 188 4.41 -1.15 -7.09
CA ILE A 188 4.37 -0.42 -5.83
C ILE A 188 5.60 -0.78 -5.01
N TYR A 189 6.35 0.24 -4.61
CA TYR A 189 7.49 0.15 -3.70
C TYR A 189 6.97 0.34 -2.28
N HIS A 190 6.78 -0.75 -1.55
CA HIS A 190 6.17 -0.75 -0.22
C HIS A 190 7.25 -0.83 0.87
N TYR A 191 7.46 0.29 1.58
CA TYR A 191 8.45 0.46 2.65
C TYR A 191 7.91 0.15 4.06
N GLY A 192 6.80 -0.57 4.12
CA GLY A 192 6.09 -0.86 5.36
C GLY A 192 6.92 -1.55 6.45
N HIS A 193 7.95 -2.30 6.05
CA HIS A 193 8.85 -3.04 6.92
C HIS A 193 10.33 -2.71 6.66
N ALA A 194 10.64 -1.54 6.11
CA ALA A 194 12.00 -1.11 5.76
C ALA A 194 12.57 -0.03 6.68
N ARG A 195 11.77 0.46 7.64
CA ARG A 195 12.14 1.59 8.49
C ARG A 195 12.95 1.14 9.71
N ARG A 196 13.62 2.09 10.36
CA ARG A 196 14.40 1.86 11.59
C ARG A 196 13.60 1.10 12.65
N GLN A 197 14.28 0.31 13.46
CA GLN A 197 13.65 -0.58 14.45
C GLN A 197 12.85 0.17 15.51
N ASP A 198 13.27 1.38 15.91
CA ASP A 198 12.53 2.23 16.84
C ASP A 198 11.16 2.64 16.24
N ARG A 199 11.14 3.07 14.98
CA ARG A 199 9.91 3.41 14.24
C ARG A 199 9.01 2.20 14.05
N MET A 200 9.61 1.04 13.77
CA MET A 200 8.86 -0.21 13.62
C MET A 200 8.22 -0.67 14.93
N ARG A 201 8.93 -0.53 16.05
CA ARG A 201 8.39 -0.82 17.38
C ARG A 201 7.18 0.06 17.69
N GLU A 202 7.29 1.36 17.46
CA GLU A 202 6.21 2.32 17.66
C GLU A 202 5.01 2.00 16.76
N LYS A 203 5.26 1.69 15.47
CA LYS A 203 4.21 1.25 14.53
C LYS A 203 3.45 0.04 15.07
N ILE A 204 4.15 -1.00 15.48
CA ILE A 204 3.53 -2.25 15.97
C ILE A 204 2.68 -1.97 17.21
N GLN A 205 3.19 -1.20 18.17
CA GLN A 205 2.45 -0.86 19.38
C GLN A 205 1.15 -0.11 19.10
N ARG A 206 1.20 0.88 18.20
CA ARG A 206 0.02 1.74 17.93
C ARG A 206 -0.98 1.11 16.96
N VAL A 207 -0.50 0.34 15.97
CA VAL A 207 -1.32 -0.16 14.86
C VAL A 207 -2.02 -1.47 15.21
N SER A 208 -1.39 -2.36 15.99
CA SER A 208 -1.92 -3.70 16.27
C SER A 208 -3.31 -3.68 16.92
N ARG A 209 -3.60 -2.70 17.77
CA ARG A 209 -4.89 -2.57 18.45
C ARG A 209 -6.06 -2.42 17.47
N TYR A 210 -5.86 -1.74 16.35
CA TYR A 210 -6.92 -1.55 15.35
C TYR A 210 -7.24 -2.83 14.56
N TRP A 211 -6.38 -3.86 14.70
CA TRP A 211 -6.60 -5.18 14.11
C TRP A 211 -7.17 -6.18 15.12
N GLY A 212 -7.50 -5.73 16.34
CA GLY A 212 -8.02 -6.59 17.41
C GLY A 212 -6.98 -7.49 18.04
N HIS A 213 -5.69 -7.15 17.93
CA HIS A 213 -4.59 -7.94 18.48
C HIS A 213 -3.80 -7.16 19.51
N ALA A 214 -3.34 -7.84 20.57
CA ALA A 214 -2.30 -7.31 21.42
C ALA A 214 -1.03 -7.08 20.57
N PRO A 215 -0.28 -5.97 20.77
CA PRO A 215 0.93 -5.74 20.03
C PRO A 215 1.95 -6.86 20.29
N PRO A 216 2.44 -7.53 19.22
CA PRO A 216 3.51 -8.50 19.39
C PRO A 216 4.79 -7.83 19.86
N ALA A 217 5.62 -8.54 20.62
CA ALA A 217 6.95 -8.05 20.94
C ALA A 217 7.77 -7.88 19.66
N PHE A 218 8.37 -6.71 19.47
CA PHE A 218 9.29 -6.42 18.38
C PHE A 218 10.63 -6.03 18.94
N ASN A 219 11.60 -6.92 18.83
CA ASN A 219 12.98 -6.67 19.25
C ASN A 219 13.88 -6.37 18.06
N SER A 220 13.67 -7.09 16.94
CA SER A 220 14.40 -6.91 15.69
C SER A 220 13.60 -7.53 14.54
N TYR A 221 14.02 -7.23 13.31
CA TYR A 221 13.48 -7.91 12.12
C TYR A 221 13.89 -9.38 12.12
N THR A 222 12.91 -10.27 12.03
CA THR A 222 13.13 -11.72 11.91
C THR A 222 12.20 -12.29 10.85
N ILE A 223 12.77 -13.04 9.92
CA ILE A 223 12.05 -13.70 8.83
C ILE A 223 12.91 -14.87 8.31
N ASP A 224 12.25 -15.89 7.80
CA ASP A 224 12.93 -16.94 7.06
C ASP A 224 13.73 -16.37 5.86
N PRO A 225 15.06 -16.54 5.81
CA PRO A 225 15.87 -16.05 4.69
C PRO A 225 15.39 -16.53 3.31
N GLN A 226 14.81 -17.74 3.22
CA GLN A 226 14.23 -18.23 1.97
C GLN A 226 13.00 -17.45 1.51
N ALA A 227 12.37 -16.70 2.39
CA ALA A 227 11.26 -15.81 2.07
C ALA A 227 11.72 -14.44 1.52
N LEU A 228 13.02 -14.21 1.43
CA LEU A 228 13.63 -12.98 0.94
C LEU A 228 14.31 -13.18 -0.40
N ARG A 229 14.37 -12.11 -1.19
CA ARG A 229 15.19 -11.95 -2.37
C ARG A 229 15.87 -10.59 -2.32
N ARG A 230 17.13 -10.52 -2.79
CA ARG A 230 17.81 -9.22 -2.91
C ARG A 230 17.11 -8.37 -3.97
N PHE A 231 16.96 -7.10 -3.68
CA PHE A 231 16.42 -6.13 -4.62
C PHE A 231 17.54 -5.67 -5.56
N GLU A 232 17.30 -5.75 -6.88
CA GLU A 232 18.30 -5.43 -7.91
C GLU A 232 17.90 -4.19 -8.73
N GLY A 233 16.80 -3.53 -8.36
CA GLY A 233 16.31 -2.33 -9.04
C GLY A 233 16.86 -1.03 -8.45
N THR A 234 16.32 0.08 -8.94
CA THR A 234 16.54 1.42 -8.37
C THR A 234 15.37 1.83 -7.49
N HIS A 235 15.64 2.56 -6.42
CA HIS A 235 14.59 3.19 -5.64
C HIS A 235 14.12 4.47 -6.33
N PRO A 236 12.83 4.85 -6.19
CA PRO A 236 12.32 6.13 -6.69
C PRO A 236 13.20 7.29 -6.22
N ALA A 237 13.55 8.20 -7.12
CA ALA A 237 14.46 9.32 -6.80
C ALA A 237 13.95 10.19 -5.65
N ILE A 238 12.63 10.31 -5.55
CA ILE A 238 11.96 11.07 -4.48
C ILE A 238 12.21 10.49 -3.08
N MET A 239 12.59 9.22 -2.97
CA MET A 239 12.84 8.53 -1.71
C MET A 239 14.23 8.79 -1.12
N ARG A 240 15.14 9.45 -1.83
CA ARG A 240 16.55 9.62 -1.43
C ARG A 240 16.73 10.07 0.01
N ASP A 241 16.05 11.15 0.39
CA ASP A 241 16.21 11.74 1.72
C ASP A 241 15.54 10.90 2.82
N TRP A 242 14.40 10.28 2.50
CA TRP A 242 13.74 9.35 3.41
C TRP A 242 14.61 8.11 3.67
N LEU A 243 15.18 7.52 2.61
CA LEU A 243 16.07 6.37 2.70
C LEU A 243 17.27 6.66 3.61
N ALA A 244 17.86 7.85 3.49
CA ALA A 244 18.99 8.26 4.31
C ALA A 244 18.65 8.44 5.81
N ARG A 245 17.41 8.84 6.12
CA ARG A 245 16.99 9.15 7.52
C ARG A 245 16.29 8.01 8.23
N GLU A 246 15.40 7.31 7.53
CA GLU A 246 14.40 6.43 8.16
C GLU A 246 14.60 4.96 7.83
N ALA A 247 15.36 4.62 6.76
CA ALA A 247 15.57 3.24 6.41
C ALA A 247 16.44 2.50 7.43
N GLU A 248 16.10 1.24 7.69
CA GLU A 248 16.95 0.32 8.46
C GLU A 248 18.17 -0.07 7.62
N THR A 249 19.32 -0.06 8.21
CA THR A 249 20.61 -0.35 7.55
C THR A 249 21.38 -1.51 8.17
N SER A 250 20.95 -1.98 9.33
CA SER A 250 21.67 -3.03 10.09
C SER A 250 21.12 -4.44 9.85
N PHE A 251 20.05 -4.58 9.09
CA PHE A 251 19.42 -5.88 8.87
C PHE A 251 20.25 -6.77 7.96
N VAL A 252 20.55 -7.97 8.45
CA VAL A 252 21.12 -9.07 7.66
C VAL A 252 20.26 -10.29 7.89
N PRO A 253 19.84 -11.00 6.81
CA PRO A 253 19.09 -12.26 6.96
C PRO A 253 19.91 -13.27 7.78
N ASP A 254 19.31 -13.82 8.85
CA ASP A 254 19.99 -14.79 9.72
C ASP A 254 19.99 -16.18 9.10
N PRO A 255 21.12 -16.74 8.66
CA PRO A 255 21.19 -18.08 8.11
C PRO A 255 20.90 -19.18 9.13
N GLY A 256 21.01 -18.86 10.44
CA GLY A 256 20.65 -19.76 11.55
C GLY A 256 19.19 -19.75 11.93
N HIS A 257 18.35 -18.97 11.26
CA HIS A 257 16.92 -18.82 11.55
C HIS A 257 16.19 -20.17 11.55
N SER A 258 15.54 -20.48 12.66
CA SER A 258 14.69 -21.67 12.80
C SER A 258 13.25 -21.38 12.33
N PRO A 259 12.82 -21.90 11.17
CA PRO A 259 11.54 -21.52 10.61
C PRO A 259 10.36 -21.99 11.47
N THR A 260 9.43 -21.09 11.71
CA THR A 260 8.15 -21.36 12.37
C THR A 260 7.28 -22.32 11.54
N ARG A 261 6.20 -22.87 12.15
CA ARG A 261 5.24 -23.70 11.41
C ARG A 261 4.67 -22.98 10.18
N ARG A 262 4.40 -21.68 10.30
CA ARG A 262 3.87 -20.87 9.19
C ARG A 262 4.91 -20.71 8.07
N GLU A 263 6.16 -20.45 8.40
CA GLU A 263 7.24 -20.31 7.43
C GLU A 263 7.55 -21.63 6.72
N ARG A 264 7.55 -22.77 7.42
CA ARG A 264 7.65 -24.11 6.79
C ARG A 264 6.53 -24.34 5.77
N LYS A 265 5.29 -23.96 6.09
CA LYS A 265 4.18 -24.02 5.12
C LYS A 265 4.47 -23.13 3.91
N HIS A 266 5.00 -21.90 4.11
CA HIS A 266 5.34 -21.00 3.02
C HIS A 266 6.47 -21.55 2.14
N ARG A 267 7.50 -22.18 2.71
CA ARG A 267 8.55 -22.88 1.93
C ARG A 267 7.95 -23.93 1.00
N TRP A 268 7.05 -24.74 1.52
CA TRP A 268 6.36 -25.76 0.71
C TRP A 268 5.54 -25.14 -0.42
N LEU A 269 4.77 -24.10 -0.12
CA LEU A 269 4.01 -23.37 -1.15
C LEU A 269 4.93 -22.76 -2.21
N MET A 270 6.06 -22.15 -1.82
CA MET A 270 7.06 -21.62 -2.76
C MET A 270 7.65 -22.70 -3.67
N SER A 271 7.82 -23.92 -3.15
CA SER A 271 8.27 -25.06 -3.96
C SER A 271 7.23 -25.46 -5.00
N LEU A 272 5.94 -25.45 -4.65
CA LEU A 272 4.84 -25.68 -5.61
C LEU A 272 4.77 -24.58 -6.66
N GLU A 273 4.92 -23.31 -6.26
CA GLU A 273 4.94 -22.18 -7.20
C GLU A 273 6.06 -22.35 -8.23
N ARG A 274 7.26 -22.74 -7.77
CA ARG A 274 8.40 -22.98 -8.67
C ARG A 274 8.18 -24.17 -9.61
N ALA A 275 7.57 -25.26 -9.11
CA ALA A 275 7.35 -26.48 -9.91
C ALA A 275 6.25 -26.31 -10.96
N PHE A 276 5.19 -25.56 -10.66
CA PHE A 276 3.99 -25.49 -11.48
C PHE A 276 3.73 -24.11 -12.11
N GLY A 277 4.55 -23.10 -11.84
CA GLY A 277 4.32 -21.72 -12.30
C GLY A 277 3.10 -21.05 -11.68
N TRP A 278 2.61 -21.54 -10.53
CA TRP A 278 1.45 -20.99 -9.86
C TRP A 278 1.83 -19.75 -9.05
N GLU A 279 0.82 -18.91 -8.76
CA GLU A 279 0.92 -17.84 -7.77
C GLU A 279 -0.08 -18.12 -6.65
N LEU A 280 0.43 -18.50 -5.47
CA LEU A 280 -0.35 -18.94 -4.31
C LEU A 280 -0.53 -17.84 -3.25
N SER A 281 -0.09 -16.63 -3.56
CA SER A 281 -0.35 -15.47 -2.70
C SER A 281 -1.84 -15.05 -2.74
N LYS A 282 -2.29 -14.35 -1.71
CA LYS A 282 -3.68 -13.85 -1.67
C LYS A 282 -3.92 -12.86 -2.80
N ARG A 283 -5.06 -13.00 -3.49
CA ARG A 283 -5.53 -12.10 -4.53
C ARG A 283 -6.84 -11.45 -4.11
N HIS A 284 -6.89 -10.12 -4.16
CA HIS A 284 -8.09 -9.34 -3.88
C HIS A 284 -8.64 -8.70 -5.16
N TYR A 285 -8.58 -9.44 -6.27
CA TYR A 285 -9.04 -9.04 -7.60
C TYR A 285 -9.33 -10.26 -8.47
N ARG A 286 -10.01 -10.04 -9.58
CA ARG A 286 -10.29 -11.04 -10.63
C ARG A 286 -9.72 -10.53 -11.94
N ILE A 287 -8.78 -11.26 -12.55
CA ILE A 287 -8.20 -10.86 -13.84
C ILE A 287 -9.24 -10.98 -14.96
N VAL A 288 -9.38 -9.92 -15.73
CA VAL A 288 -10.14 -9.92 -16.98
C VAL A 288 -9.27 -10.54 -18.07
N LYS A 289 -9.73 -11.64 -18.67
CA LYS A 289 -9.01 -12.29 -19.77
C LYS A 289 -9.20 -11.48 -21.05
N GLY A 290 -8.11 -11.16 -21.74
CA GLY A 290 -8.15 -10.47 -23.04
C GLY A 290 -8.39 -8.96 -22.97
N ALA A 291 -8.20 -8.32 -21.80
CA ALA A 291 -8.24 -6.86 -21.65
C ALA A 291 -6.85 -6.24 -21.85
#